data_7a646d895c830ac34760cb981318aee1
#
_entry.id   7a646d895c830ac34760cb981318aee1
#
_cell.length_a   1.000
_cell.length_b   1.000
_cell.length_c   1.000
_cell.angle_alpha   90.00
_cell.angle_beta   90.00
_cell.angle_gamma   90.00
#
_symmetry.space_group_name_H-M   'P 1'
#
loop_
_entity.id
_entity.type
_entity.pdbx_description
1 polymer ?
#
loop_
_entity_poly.entity_id
_entity_poly.type
_entity_poly.pdbx_seq_one_letter_code
_entity_poly.pdbx_strand_id
1 'polypeptide(L)'
;MAVDSFSKYGIDVDLSVFDTAADKNVTHKLLQENDFTAYDLLIGPLTSNAFDFVIKSIPDEVKVVSPLSKTKLENINIIHTIPEDHLLFNKMISYIEKDTIRSEKFIIADSYNKEVSDKIKRIFPNAHQFFSEINDSGIDTRTMVYDSLDSTFVKGRNLVFLETKDQGFVSNISSILNSFVNDTIEIILTTTNKNRAFEGTNISNYYMSNLNFHYPSINRSISTYKDNNFVKKYSSRYNDYPSKYAIRGHDLTLDLLIRLRCGELDSNNLNLVQSEYIENRFRYVKDKDGIYRNNSAYIMKFQNLELIQIE
;
A
#
# COMPACT_ATOMS: atom_id res chain seq x y z
N MET A 1 18.34 11.30 -11.55
CA MET A 1 17.39 10.90 -12.63
C MET A 1 16.06 11.66 -12.57
N ALA A 2 15.34 11.68 -11.45
CA ALA A 2 14.15 12.54 -11.32
C ALA A 2 14.53 14.02 -11.48
N VAL A 3 15.50 14.49 -10.72
CA VAL A 3 16.05 15.86 -10.78
C VAL A 3 16.53 16.21 -12.19
N ASP A 4 17.32 15.34 -12.82
CA ASP A 4 17.82 15.56 -14.20
C ASP A 4 16.68 15.76 -15.24
N SER A 5 15.48 15.27 -14.91
CA SER A 5 14.32 15.46 -15.78
C SER A 5 13.82 16.89 -15.80
N PHE A 6 14.02 17.65 -14.73
CA PHE A 6 13.60 19.03 -14.59
C PHE A 6 14.54 20.04 -15.29
N SER A 7 15.83 19.74 -15.37
CA SER A 7 16.80 20.56 -16.08
C SER A 7 16.41 20.78 -17.56
N LYS A 8 15.72 19.81 -18.16
CA LYS A 8 15.20 19.89 -19.53
C LYS A 8 14.10 20.94 -19.71
N TYR A 9 13.46 21.32 -18.61
CA TYR A 9 12.40 22.34 -18.59
C TYR A 9 12.90 23.67 -18.06
N GLY A 10 14.24 23.86 -17.96
CA GLY A 10 14.85 25.07 -17.44
C GLY A 10 14.63 25.29 -15.94
N ILE A 11 14.43 24.21 -15.19
CA ILE A 11 14.27 24.25 -13.74
C ILE A 11 15.53 23.66 -13.12
N ASP A 12 16.27 24.48 -12.40
CA ASP A 12 17.43 24.04 -11.63
C ASP A 12 16.97 23.54 -10.26
N VAL A 13 17.46 22.36 -9.89
CA VAL A 13 17.21 21.73 -8.60
C VAL A 13 18.55 21.47 -7.95
N ASP A 14 18.79 22.11 -6.81
CA ASP A 14 19.92 21.80 -5.96
C ASP A 14 19.55 20.63 -5.03
N LEU A 15 20.26 19.52 -5.16
CA LEU A 15 19.99 18.28 -4.42
C LEU A 15 21.13 17.96 -3.49
N SER A 16 20.89 18.09 -2.18
CA SER A 16 21.78 17.61 -1.13
C SER A 16 21.31 16.26 -0.61
N VAL A 17 22.24 15.32 -0.43
CA VAL A 17 21.93 13.97 0.07
C VAL A 17 22.72 13.73 1.36
N PHE A 18 22.00 13.39 2.42
CA PHE A 18 22.55 13.11 3.75
C PHE A 18 22.30 11.65 4.11
N ASP A 19 23.36 10.92 4.49
CA ASP A 19 23.23 9.56 5.01
C ASP A 19 23.06 9.60 6.53
N THR A 20 21.89 9.22 7.01
CA THR A 20 21.59 9.14 8.44
C THR A 20 22.09 7.85 9.08
N ALA A 21 22.62 6.89 8.29
CA ALA A 21 23.03 5.55 8.74
C ALA A 21 21.96 4.82 9.58
N ALA A 22 20.69 5.24 9.49
CA ALA A 22 19.59 4.84 10.38
C ALA A 22 19.90 5.02 11.89
N ASP A 23 20.85 5.90 12.22
CA ASP A 23 21.34 6.19 13.57
C ASP A 23 20.91 7.58 14.04
N LYS A 24 20.42 7.67 15.29
CA LYS A 24 19.95 8.93 15.88
C LYS A 24 21.08 9.92 16.13
N ASN A 25 22.28 9.45 16.51
CA ASN A 25 23.40 10.32 16.80
C ASN A 25 23.96 10.93 15.50
N VAL A 26 24.04 10.13 14.44
CA VAL A 26 24.40 10.62 13.10
C VAL A 26 23.39 11.67 12.64
N THR A 27 22.09 11.37 12.77
CA THR A 27 21.02 12.31 12.42
C THR A 27 21.13 13.61 13.23
N HIS A 28 21.38 13.50 14.54
CA HIS A 28 21.57 14.68 15.40
C HIS A 28 22.75 15.55 14.96
N LYS A 29 23.88 14.91 14.67
CA LYS A 29 25.07 15.62 14.17
C LYS A 29 24.80 16.33 12.86
N LEU A 30 24.13 15.68 11.91
CA LEU A 30 23.74 16.29 10.63
C LEU A 30 22.86 17.54 10.83
N LEU A 31 21.91 17.49 11.77
CA LEU A 31 21.05 18.63 12.10
C LEU A 31 21.80 19.80 12.74
N GLN A 32 22.88 19.54 13.46
CA GLN A 32 23.69 20.57 14.06
C GLN A 32 24.69 21.21 13.09
N GLU A 33 25.19 20.43 12.13
CA GLU A 33 26.25 20.86 11.20
C GLU A 33 25.72 21.51 9.92
N ASN A 34 24.41 21.40 9.64
CA ASN A 34 23.81 21.91 8.42
C ASN A 34 22.61 22.81 8.72
N ASP A 35 22.47 23.87 7.93
CA ASP A 35 21.30 24.75 7.98
C ASP A 35 20.21 24.22 7.06
N PHE A 36 19.20 23.59 7.66
CA PHE A 36 18.06 23.04 6.92
C PHE A 36 16.99 24.09 6.59
N THR A 37 17.09 25.32 7.07
CA THR A 37 16.16 26.42 6.71
C THR A 37 16.37 26.89 5.27
N ALA A 38 17.53 26.58 4.69
CA ALA A 38 17.85 26.92 3.30
C ALA A 38 17.19 26.01 2.25
N TYR A 39 16.51 24.93 2.69
CA TYR A 39 15.86 23.98 1.79
C TYR A 39 14.35 24.25 1.67
N ASP A 40 13.82 24.18 0.46
CA ASP A 40 12.37 24.27 0.23
C ASP A 40 11.65 23.00 0.71
N LEU A 41 12.34 21.85 0.67
CA LEU A 41 11.74 20.55 0.93
C LEU A 41 12.76 19.54 1.46
N LEU A 42 12.38 18.77 2.47
CA LEU A 42 13.14 17.63 2.98
C LEU A 42 12.39 16.33 2.72
N ILE A 43 13.04 15.34 2.11
CA ILE A 43 12.48 14.00 1.88
C ILE A 43 13.17 13.01 2.82
N GLY A 44 12.47 12.51 3.80
CA GLY A 44 13.03 11.60 4.82
C GLY A 44 13.15 12.25 6.19
N PRO A 45 13.85 11.56 7.10
CA PRO A 45 14.55 10.27 6.96
C PRO A 45 13.61 9.09 6.69
N LEU A 46 14.18 7.96 6.26
CA LEU A 46 13.40 6.76 5.90
C LEU A 46 12.90 5.98 7.12
N THR A 47 13.59 6.09 8.26
CA THR A 47 13.25 5.34 9.48
C THR A 47 12.40 6.18 10.42
N SER A 48 11.37 5.56 11.02
CA SER A 48 10.43 6.23 11.93
C SER A 48 11.12 6.89 13.12
N ASN A 49 12.11 6.20 13.72
CA ASN A 49 12.81 6.71 14.91
C ASN A 49 13.62 7.98 14.66
N ALA A 50 14.21 8.12 13.47
CA ALA A 50 14.92 9.33 13.08
C ALA A 50 13.97 10.45 12.66
N PHE A 51 12.81 10.08 12.09
CA PHE A 51 11.82 11.02 11.58
C PHE A 51 11.24 11.89 12.70
N ASP A 52 10.85 11.30 13.84
CA ASP A 52 10.34 12.02 15.01
C ASP A 52 11.33 13.08 15.55
N PHE A 53 12.61 12.76 15.46
CA PHE A 53 13.67 13.64 15.92
C PHE A 53 13.88 14.81 14.94
N VAL A 54 13.91 14.52 13.64
CA VAL A 54 14.08 15.54 12.59
C VAL A 54 12.95 16.56 12.66
N ILE A 55 11.70 16.13 12.77
CA ILE A 55 10.55 17.03 12.80
C ILE A 55 10.60 18.01 13.97
N LYS A 56 11.09 17.58 15.13
CA LYS A 56 11.23 18.45 16.31
C LYS A 56 12.35 19.47 16.19
N SER A 57 13.26 19.26 15.23
CA SER A 57 14.46 20.07 15.06
C SER A 57 14.43 20.96 13.82
N ILE A 58 13.51 20.69 12.88
CA ILE A 58 13.35 21.47 11.67
C ILE A 58 12.30 22.57 11.91
N PRO A 59 12.55 23.81 11.45
CA PRO A 59 11.58 24.90 11.52
C PRO A 59 10.28 24.59 10.80
N ASP A 60 9.20 25.18 11.28
CA ASP A 60 7.85 24.94 10.77
C ASP A 60 7.64 25.43 9.32
N GLU A 61 8.50 26.28 8.81
CA GLU A 61 8.47 26.79 7.44
C GLU A 61 8.91 25.75 6.41
N VAL A 62 9.74 24.78 6.83
CA VAL A 62 10.28 23.75 5.92
C VAL A 62 9.34 22.56 5.85
N LYS A 63 8.92 22.19 4.65
CA LYS A 63 8.08 21.01 4.43
C LYS A 63 8.89 19.72 4.56
N VAL A 64 8.42 18.80 5.38
CA VAL A 64 9.06 17.50 5.60
C VAL A 64 8.18 16.39 5.06
N VAL A 65 8.73 15.57 4.19
CA VAL A 65 8.01 14.48 3.53
C VAL A 65 8.39 13.15 4.16
N SER A 66 7.41 12.41 4.66
CA SER A 66 7.57 11.04 5.13
C SER A 66 7.41 10.05 3.96
N PRO A 67 8.50 9.46 3.44
CA PRO A 67 8.45 8.66 2.22
C PRO A 67 7.92 7.23 2.45
N LEU A 68 8.14 6.66 3.65
CA LEU A 68 7.86 5.25 3.96
C LEU A 68 7.17 5.01 5.30
N SER A 69 7.07 6.02 6.17
CA SER A 69 6.50 5.85 7.50
C SER A 69 4.98 6.08 7.51
N LYS A 70 4.29 5.24 8.28
CA LYS A 70 2.88 5.41 8.67
C LYS A 70 2.74 6.01 10.08
N THR A 71 3.84 6.39 10.71
CA THR A 71 3.82 6.91 12.08
C THR A 71 2.95 8.16 12.14
N LYS A 72 2.03 8.19 13.09
CA LYS A 72 1.21 9.36 13.36
C LYS A 72 2.08 10.41 14.05
N LEU A 73 2.52 11.38 13.31
CA LEU A 73 3.23 12.53 13.81
C LEU A 73 2.33 13.74 13.63
N GLU A 74 2.12 14.46 14.71
CA GLU A 74 1.19 15.59 14.79
C GLU A 74 1.93 16.91 14.49
N ASN A 75 2.49 17.04 13.28
CA ASN A 75 3.06 18.30 12.82
C ASN A 75 2.46 18.67 11.46
N ILE A 76 1.93 19.87 11.34
CA ILE A 76 1.23 20.39 10.15
C ILE A 76 2.11 20.52 8.91
N ASN A 77 3.42 20.49 9.07
CA ASN A 77 4.38 20.63 7.96
C ASN A 77 4.78 19.29 7.34
N ILE A 78 4.22 18.18 7.86
CA ILE A 78 4.51 16.85 7.37
C ILE A 78 3.57 16.49 6.24
N ILE A 79 4.15 15.92 5.19
CA ILE A 79 3.42 15.28 4.10
C ILE A 79 3.62 13.78 4.19
N HIS A 80 2.58 13.03 4.59
CA HIS A 80 2.61 11.58 4.63
C HIS A 80 2.28 11.00 3.26
N THR A 81 3.23 10.27 2.68
CA THR A 81 3.07 9.72 1.32
C THR A 81 2.50 8.31 1.30
N ILE A 82 2.44 7.63 2.45
CA ILE A 82 1.81 6.33 2.63
C ILE A 82 0.39 6.54 3.17
N PRO A 83 -0.64 6.00 2.50
CA PRO A 83 -2.01 6.01 3.02
C PRO A 83 -2.14 5.23 4.33
N GLU A 84 -3.08 5.64 5.16
CA GLU A 84 -3.45 4.89 6.36
C GLU A 84 -4.21 3.60 6.01
N ASP A 85 -4.14 2.61 6.90
CA ASP A 85 -4.76 1.29 6.67
C ASP A 85 -6.29 1.38 6.52
N HIS A 86 -6.93 2.32 7.21
CA HIS A 86 -8.37 2.54 7.06
C HIS A 86 -8.76 2.99 5.65
N LEU A 87 -7.87 3.67 4.93
CA LEU A 87 -8.10 4.08 3.55
C LEU A 87 -8.09 2.88 2.61
N LEU A 88 -7.15 1.94 2.80
CA LEU A 88 -7.10 0.70 2.02
C LEU A 88 -8.37 -0.12 2.24
N PHE A 89 -8.78 -0.26 3.52
CA PHE A 89 -10.04 -0.91 3.89
C PHE A 89 -11.23 -0.26 3.15
N ASN A 90 -11.41 1.05 3.29
CA ASN A 90 -12.52 1.77 2.67
C ASN A 90 -12.49 1.69 1.15
N LYS A 91 -11.30 1.73 0.54
CA LYS A 91 -11.12 1.59 -0.91
C LYS A 91 -11.63 0.22 -1.40
N MET A 92 -11.27 -0.86 -0.69
CA MET A 92 -11.72 -2.21 -1.04
C MET A 92 -13.23 -2.37 -0.85
N ILE A 93 -13.77 -1.90 0.27
CA ILE A 93 -15.21 -1.96 0.52
C ILE A 93 -15.97 -1.19 -0.57
N SER A 94 -15.57 0.04 -0.86
CA SER A 94 -16.23 0.85 -1.90
C SER A 94 -16.14 0.22 -3.29
N TYR A 95 -15.04 -0.47 -3.59
CA TYR A 95 -14.91 -1.22 -4.83
C TYR A 95 -15.96 -2.36 -4.91
N ILE A 96 -16.12 -3.11 -3.82
CA ILE A 96 -17.07 -4.22 -3.74
C ILE A 96 -18.52 -3.73 -3.75
N GLU A 97 -18.81 -2.60 -3.09
CA GLU A 97 -20.17 -2.02 -3.07
C GLU A 97 -20.61 -1.50 -4.45
N LYS A 98 -19.68 -1.06 -5.28
CA LYS A 98 -19.93 -0.63 -6.66
C LYS A 98 -20.18 -1.81 -7.61
N ASP A 99 -19.78 -3.01 -7.22
CA ASP A 99 -19.97 -4.18 -8.04
C ASP A 99 -21.46 -4.58 -8.09
N THR A 100 -22.06 -4.43 -9.24
CA THR A 100 -23.49 -4.73 -9.47
C THR A 100 -23.77 -6.21 -9.69
N ILE A 101 -22.75 -7.03 -9.86
CA ILE A 101 -22.92 -8.46 -10.08
C ILE A 101 -23.22 -9.13 -8.73
N ARG A 102 -24.37 -9.82 -8.69
CA ARG A 102 -24.77 -10.56 -7.48
C ARG A 102 -23.71 -11.59 -7.09
N SER A 103 -23.29 -11.58 -5.85
CA SER A 103 -22.39 -12.55 -5.26
C SER A 103 -22.80 -12.87 -3.82
N GLU A 104 -22.71 -14.13 -3.42
CA GLU A 104 -22.73 -14.48 -2.01
C GLU A 104 -21.41 -14.06 -1.36
N LYS A 105 -21.47 -13.60 -0.12
CA LYS A 105 -20.32 -13.05 0.58
C LYS A 105 -19.94 -13.91 1.78
N PHE A 106 -18.65 -14.13 1.89
CA PHE A 106 -18.03 -14.94 2.95
C PHE A 106 -16.90 -14.13 3.60
N ILE A 107 -16.73 -14.30 4.90
CA ILE A 107 -15.66 -13.67 5.66
C ILE A 107 -14.95 -14.78 6.41
N ILE A 108 -13.69 -14.98 6.13
CA ILE A 108 -12.81 -15.96 6.79
C ILE A 108 -11.70 -15.19 7.49
N ALA A 109 -11.53 -15.40 8.78
CA ALA A 109 -10.52 -14.72 9.57
C ALA A 109 -9.94 -15.63 10.66
N ASP A 110 -8.71 -15.34 11.08
CA ASP A 110 -8.21 -15.87 12.34
C ASP A 110 -8.72 -15.05 13.55
N SER A 111 -8.56 -15.56 14.76
CA SER A 111 -9.06 -14.91 15.99
C SER A 111 -8.41 -13.53 16.23
N TYR A 112 -7.18 -13.31 15.75
CA TYR A 112 -6.45 -12.04 15.89
C TYR A 112 -7.00 -10.95 14.95
N ASN A 113 -7.74 -11.34 13.91
CA ASN A 113 -8.34 -10.42 12.94
C ASN A 113 -9.88 -10.35 13.08
N LYS A 114 -10.41 -10.80 14.23
CA LYS A 114 -11.83 -10.77 14.53
C LYS A 114 -12.46 -9.38 14.41
N GLU A 115 -11.78 -8.35 14.87
CA GLU A 115 -12.28 -6.96 14.79
C GLU A 115 -12.54 -6.52 13.35
N VAL A 116 -11.62 -6.82 12.43
CA VAL A 116 -11.77 -6.51 11.00
C VAL A 116 -12.89 -7.34 10.40
N SER A 117 -12.95 -8.62 10.73
CA SER A 117 -14.03 -9.52 10.30
C SER A 117 -15.41 -9.01 10.75
N ASP A 118 -15.56 -8.62 12.01
CA ASP A 118 -16.79 -8.06 12.56
C ASP A 118 -17.15 -6.71 11.91
N LYS A 119 -16.15 -5.90 11.54
CA LYS A 119 -16.36 -4.66 10.80
C LYS A 119 -16.92 -4.93 9.41
N ILE A 120 -16.39 -5.91 8.69
CA ILE A 120 -16.91 -6.33 7.37
C ILE A 120 -18.33 -6.89 7.51
N LYS A 121 -18.58 -7.72 8.53
CA LYS A 121 -19.91 -8.29 8.80
C LYS A 121 -20.97 -7.22 9.06
N ARG A 122 -20.62 -6.13 9.73
CA ARG A 122 -21.53 -5.00 9.94
C ARG A 122 -21.89 -4.28 8.62
N ILE A 123 -20.96 -4.21 7.67
CA ILE A 123 -21.20 -3.62 6.34
C ILE A 123 -22.01 -4.56 5.45
N PHE A 124 -21.71 -5.86 5.53
CA PHE A 124 -22.40 -6.91 4.78
C PHE A 124 -23.11 -7.89 5.73
N PRO A 125 -24.30 -7.54 6.27
CA PRO A 125 -24.96 -8.33 7.32
C PRO A 125 -25.32 -9.76 6.92
N ASN A 126 -25.52 -9.98 5.61
CA ASN A 126 -25.86 -11.31 5.08
C ASN A 126 -24.62 -12.17 4.77
N ALA A 127 -23.39 -11.67 4.91
CA ALA A 127 -22.19 -12.43 4.67
C ALA A 127 -22.06 -13.58 5.67
N HIS A 128 -21.64 -14.75 5.23
CA HIS A 128 -21.31 -15.88 6.10
C HIS A 128 -19.95 -15.64 6.75
N GLN A 129 -19.83 -15.83 8.07
CA GLN A 129 -18.61 -15.54 8.81
C GLN A 129 -18.04 -16.82 9.43
N PHE A 130 -16.76 -17.07 9.16
CA PHE A 130 -16.01 -18.23 9.64
C PHE A 130 -14.71 -17.80 10.29
N PHE A 131 -14.29 -18.58 11.30
CA PHE A 131 -13.03 -18.37 11.98
C PHE A 131 -12.17 -19.62 11.91
N SER A 132 -10.84 -19.42 12.04
CA SER A 132 -9.89 -20.50 12.23
C SER A 132 -10.24 -21.36 13.45
N GLU A 133 -9.77 -22.59 13.45
CA GLU A 133 -10.00 -23.55 14.53
C GLU A 133 -9.27 -23.16 15.80
N ILE A 134 -9.90 -23.43 16.93
CA ILE A 134 -9.32 -23.29 18.26
C ILE A 134 -9.12 -24.72 18.82
N ASN A 135 -7.90 -25.03 19.23
CA ASN A 135 -7.60 -26.35 19.83
C ASN A 135 -8.13 -26.47 21.28
N ASP A 136 -8.03 -27.67 21.84
CA ASP A 136 -8.50 -27.98 23.21
C ASP A 136 -7.84 -27.10 24.29
N SER A 137 -6.69 -26.50 24.00
CA SER A 137 -5.98 -25.58 24.91
C SER A 137 -6.42 -24.11 24.72
N GLY A 138 -7.41 -23.83 23.87
CA GLY A 138 -7.91 -22.49 23.59
C GLY A 138 -7.01 -21.66 22.66
N ILE A 139 -6.06 -22.31 21.97
CA ILE A 139 -5.12 -21.63 21.06
C ILE A 139 -5.66 -21.73 19.64
N ASP A 140 -5.69 -20.59 18.96
CA ASP A 140 -5.99 -20.51 17.53
C ASP A 140 -4.90 -21.23 16.72
N THR A 141 -5.28 -22.28 16.00
CA THR A 141 -4.38 -23.08 15.16
C THR A 141 -4.03 -22.39 13.85
N ARG A 142 -4.77 -21.35 13.49
CA ARG A 142 -4.66 -20.67 12.18
C ARG A 142 -4.77 -21.64 11.03
N THR A 143 -5.67 -22.60 11.17
CA THR A 143 -6.04 -23.56 10.16
C THR A 143 -7.57 -23.68 10.08
N MET A 144 -8.05 -24.20 8.99
CA MET A 144 -9.44 -24.58 8.79
C MET A 144 -9.46 -25.87 8.00
N VAL A 145 -10.38 -26.78 8.36
CA VAL A 145 -10.56 -28.00 7.59
C VAL A 145 -11.52 -27.80 6.42
N TYR A 146 -11.35 -28.61 5.39
CA TYR A 146 -12.19 -28.57 4.18
C TYR A 146 -13.70 -28.67 4.52
N ASP A 147 -14.07 -29.62 5.40
CA ASP A 147 -15.46 -29.89 5.77
C ASP A 147 -16.17 -28.67 6.39
N SER A 148 -15.43 -27.74 7.01
CA SER A 148 -16.01 -26.51 7.56
C SER A 148 -16.58 -25.57 6.50
N LEU A 149 -16.13 -25.71 5.25
CA LEU A 149 -16.57 -24.91 4.11
C LEU A 149 -17.32 -25.73 3.05
N ASP A 150 -17.39 -27.07 3.24
CA ASP A 150 -18.10 -27.92 2.30
C ASP A 150 -19.58 -27.54 2.21
N SER A 151 -20.11 -27.56 1.00
CA SER A 151 -21.50 -27.21 0.69
C SER A 151 -21.93 -25.77 1.05
N THR A 152 -20.98 -24.89 1.42
CA THR A 152 -21.33 -23.49 1.73
C THR A 152 -21.37 -22.61 0.48
N PHE A 153 -20.54 -22.90 -0.52
CA PHE A 153 -20.48 -22.12 -1.75
C PHE A 153 -21.64 -22.44 -2.69
N VAL A 154 -22.24 -21.37 -3.25
CA VAL A 154 -23.38 -21.49 -4.15
C VAL A 154 -22.93 -21.49 -5.61
N LYS A 155 -23.77 -22.01 -6.48
CA LYS A 155 -23.57 -21.86 -7.92
C LYS A 155 -23.55 -20.38 -8.30
N GLY A 156 -22.58 -20.01 -9.14
CA GLY A 156 -22.33 -18.64 -9.52
C GLY A 156 -21.17 -18.03 -8.73
N ARG A 157 -21.27 -16.76 -8.43
CA ARG A 157 -20.18 -15.95 -7.90
C ARG A 157 -20.20 -15.86 -6.37
N ASN A 158 -19.09 -16.24 -5.75
CA ASN A 158 -18.85 -16.18 -4.32
C ASN A 158 -17.67 -15.24 -4.05
N LEU A 159 -17.86 -14.25 -3.20
CA LEU A 159 -16.83 -13.29 -2.79
C LEU A 159 -16.37 -13.62 -1.37
N VAL A 160 -15.09 -13.94 -1.22
CA VAL A 160 -14.50 -14.37 0.06
C VAL A 160 -13.50 -13.33 0.54
N PHE A 161 -13.80 -12.70 1.67
CA PHE A 161 -12.82 -11.90 2.41
C PHE A 161 -11.95 -12.82 3.25
N LEU A 162 -10.64 -12.74 3.08
CA LEU A 162 -9.65 -13.42 3.93
C LEU A 162 -8.87 -12.39 4.71
N GLU A 163 -9.11 -12.34 6.03
CA GLU A 163 -8.47 -11.36 6.91
C GLU A 163 -7.54 -12.07 7.90
N THR A 164 -6.26 -12.01 7.63
CA THR A 164 -5.20 -12.65 8.43
C THR A 164 -3.85 -11.97 8.23
N LYS A 165 -2.94 -12.17 9.18
CA LYS A 165 -1.51 -11.83 9.09
C LYS A 165 -0.62 -13.08 9.12
N ASP A 166 -1.23 -14.27 9.04
CA ASP A 166 -0.53 -15.54 9.06
C ASP A 166 -0.42 -16.15 7.67
N GLN A 167 0.81 -16.43 7.22
CA GLN A 167 1.10 -16.97 5.90
C GLN A 167 0.59 -18.41 5.74
N GLY A 168 0.67 -19.23 6.81
CA GLY A 168 0.18 -20.61 6.80
C GLY A 168 -1.33 -20.63 6.59
N PHE A 169 -2.06 -19.73 7.25
CA PHE A 169 -3.51 -19.62 7.09
C PHE A 169 -3.90 -19.12 5.68
N VAL A 170 -3.17 -18.17 5.08
CA VAL A 170 -3.40 -17.78 3.68
C VAL A 170 -3.19 -18.97 2.76
N SER A 171 -2.11 -19.75 2.94
CA SER A 171 -1.83 -20.94 2.12
C SER A 171 -2.90 -22.02 2.29
N ASN A 172 -3.32 -22.31 3.53
CA ASN A 172 -4.36 -23.28 3.83
C ASN A 172 -5.69 -22.89 3.17
N ILE A 173 -6.17 -21.67 3.42
CA ILE A 173 -7.45 -21.20 2.88
C ILE A 173 -7.44 -21.11 1.36
N SER A 174 -6.37 -20.57 0.76
CA SER A 174 -6.30 -20.48 -0.71
C SER A 174 -6.31 -21.84 -1.38
N SER A 175 -5.70 -22.86 -0.77
CA SER A 175 -5.75 -24.24 -1.24
C SER A 175 -7.16 -24.83 -1.15
N ILE A 176 -7.82 -24.66 -0.01
CA ILE A 176 -9.20 -25.14 0.21
C ILE A 176 -10.16 -24.47 -0.77
N LEU A 177 -10.12 -23.15 -0.87
CA LEU A 177 -10.99 -22.39 -1.77
C LEU A 177 -10.77 -22.79 -3.25
N ASN A 178 -9.52 -23.00 -3.64
CA ASN A 178 -9.20 -23.41 -4.99
C ASN A 178 -9.79 -24.79 -5.35
N SER A 179 -9.98 -25.70 -4.39
CA SER A 179 -10.57 -27.02 -4.63
C SER A 179 -12.07 -26.97 -4.90
N PHE A 180 -12.76 -25.88 -4.49
CA PHE A 180 -14.19 -25.70 -4.77
C PHE A 180 -14.47 -25.04 -6.11
N VAL A 181 -13.47 -24.38 -6.72
CA VAL A 181 -13.66 -23.72 -8.04
C VAL A 181 -13.90 -24.75 -9.13
N ASN A 182 -14.98 -24.56 -9.88
CA ASN A 182 -15.34 -25.40 -11.02
C ASN A 182 -16.20 -24.59 -12.03
N ASP A 183 -16.68 -25.23 -13.09
CA ASP A 183 -17.47 -24.56 -14.15
C ASP A 183 -18.74 -23.86 -13.65
N THR A 184 -19.23 -24.20 -12.46
CA THR A 184 -20.46 -23.66 -11.89
C THR A 184 -20.24 -22.79 -10.65
N ILE A 185 -19.08 -22.89 -10.00
CA ILE A 185 -18.72 -22.16 -8.77
C ILE A 185 -17.50 -21.29 -9.07
N GLU A 186 -17.71 -19.99 -9.12
CA GLU A 186 -16.65 -19.00 -9.16
C GLU A 186 -16.37 -18.50 -7.73
N ILE A 187 -15.10 -18.41 -7.36
CA ILE A 187 -14.68 -17.83 -6.08
C ILE A 187 -13.74 -16.67 -6.36
N ILE A 188 -14.06 -15.50 -5.82
CA ILE A 188 -13.23 -14.32 -5.82
C ILE A 188 -12.68 -14.12 -4.42
N LEU A 189 -11.39 -14.34 -4.25
CA LEU A 189 -10.70 -14.07 -3.01
C LEU A 189 -10.38 -12.58 -2.89
N THR A 190 -10.56 -12.02 -1.71
CA THR A 190 -10.19 -10.63 -1.44
C THR A 190 -9.69 -10.44 -0.02
N THR A 191 -8.99 -9.36 0.23
CA THR A 191 -8.62 -8.88 1.57
C THR A 191 -8.72 -7.36 1.62
N THR A 192 -9.00 -6.80 2.78
CA THR A 192 -9.08 -5.35 2.96
C THR A 192 -7.71 -4.70 3.16
N ASN A 193 -6.69 -5.49 3.48
CA ASN A 193 -5.31 -5.02 3.63
C ASN A 193 -4.31 -6.14 3.30
N LYS A 194 -3.79 -6.14 2.06
CA LYS A 194 -2.74 -7.07 1.67
C LYS A 194 -1.46 -6.79 2.46
N ASN A 195 -1.09 -7.72 3.31
CA ASN A 195 0.12 -7.70 4.11
C ASN A 195 1.12 -8.79 3.65
N ARG A 196 2.24 -8.91 4.38
CA ARG A 196 3.31 -9.87 4.03
C ARG A 196 2.87 -11.34 4.02
N ALA A 197 1.79 -11.70 4.71
CA ALA A 197 1.28 -13.06 4.70
C ALA A 197 0.86 -13.53 3.30
N PHE A 198 0.46 -12.60 2.44
CA PHE A 198 0.07 -12.89 1.05
C PHE A 198 1.26 -12.88 0.06
N GLU A 199 2.50 -12.67 0.51
CA GLU A 199 3.70 -12.54 -0.32
C GLU A 199 4.72 -13.66 -0.09
N GLY A 200 4.42 -14.63 0.76
CA GLY A 200 5.35 -15.69 1.12
C GLY A 200 5.58 -16.71 0.00
N THR A 201 6.73 -17.38 0.06
CA THR A 201 7.12 -18.41 -0.93
C THR A 201 6.18 -19.61 -0.97
N ASN A 202 5.41 -19.83 0.10
CA ASN A 202 4.43 -20.92 0.19
C ASN A 202 3.06 -20.53 -0.39
N ILE A 203 2.89 -19.29 -0.85
CA ILE A 203 1.65 -18.85 -1.49
C ILE A 203 1.69 -19.19 -2.97
N SER A 204 0.73 -20.00 -3.40
CA SER A 204 0.63 -20.40 -4.81
C SER A 204 0.06 -19.27 -5.66
N ASN A 205 0.87 -18.73 -6.56
CA ASN A 205 0.42 -17.76 -7.56
C ASN A 205 -0.67 -18.34 -8.47
N TYR A 206 -0.64 -19.65 -8.71
CA TYR A 206 -1.70 -20.34 -9.44
C TYR A 206 -3.03 -20.25 -8.71
N TYR A 207 -3.07 -20.53 -7.40
CA TYR A 207 -4.30 -20.40 -6.60
C TYR A 207 -4.77 -18.96 -6.54
N MET A 208 -3.88 -18.00 -6.32
CA MET A 208 -4.24 -16.58 -6.32
C MET A 208 -4.84 -16.14 -7.65
N SER A 209 -4.30 -16.63 -8.77
CA SER A 209 -4.82 -16.35 -10.10
C SER A 209 -6.18 -17.01 -10.34
N ASN A 210 -6.34 -18.28 -9.98
CA ASN A 210 -7.58 -19.02 -10.17
C ASN A 210 -8.72 -18.50 -9.29
N LEU A 211 -8.38 -18.00 -8.10
CA LEU A 211 -9.29 -17.33 -7.17
C LEU A 211 -9.50 -15.85 -7.51
N ASN A 212 -8.99 -15.36 -8.64
CA ASN A 212 -9.12 -13.96 -9.02
C ASN A 212 -8.80 -13.00 -7.85
N PHE A 213 -7.68 -13.18 -7.16
CA PHE A 213 -7.38 -12.47 -5.93
C PHE A 213 -7.34 -10.95 -6.11
N HIS A 214 -8.23 -10.22 -5.42
CA HIS A 214 -8.33 -8.76 -5.43
C HIS A 214 -7.82 -8.18 -4.11
N TYR A 215 -7.10 -7.06 -4.18
CA TYR A 215 -6.62 -6.39 -2.96
C TYR A 215 -6.34 -4.89 -3.19
N PRO A 216 -6.46 -4.06 -2.15
CA PRO A 216 -6.05 -2.67 -2.22
C PRO A 216 -4.53 -2.55 -2.09
N SER A 217 -3.93 -1.66 -2.87
CA SER A 217 -2.47 -1.45 -2.87
C SER A 217 -2.11 0.03 -2.95
N ILE A 218 -1.01 0.39 -2.30
CA ILE A 218 -0.44 1.75 -2.37
C ILE A 218 0.41 1.97 -3.63
N ASN A 219 0.80 0.87 -4.26
CA ASN A 219 1.55 0.88 -5.50
C ASN A 219 0.99 -0.18 -6.45
N ARG A 220 1.12 0.06 -7.74
CA ARG A 220 0.85 -0.93 -8.76
C ARG A 220 2.14 -1.65 -9.14
N SER A 221 2.03 -2.94 -9.42
CA SER A 221 3.09 -3.67 -10.11
C SER A 221 2.79 -3.64 -11.60
N ILE A 222 3.76 -3.24 -12.40
CA ILE A 222 3.61 -3.25 -13.85
C ILE A 222 4.47 -4.39 -14.39
N SER A 223 3.83 -5.40 -14.99
CA SER A 223 4.51 -6.52 -15.65
C SER A 223 5.36 -6.08 -16.86
N THR A 224 5.15 -4.85 -17.36
CA THR A 224 5.77 -4.32 -18.58
C THR A 224 6.64 -3.10 -18.34
N TYR A 225 7.57 -3.17 -17.41
CA TYR A 225 8.57 -2.09 -17.23
C TYR A 225 9.52 -1.91 -18.42
N LYS A 226 9.65 -2.89 -19.29
CA LYS A 226 10.66 -2.91 -20.37
C LYS A 226 10.62 -1.68 -21.26
N ASP A 227 9.45 -1.05 -21.41
CA ASP A 227 9.29 0.14 -22.26
C ASP A 227 9.31 1.47 -21.52
N ASN A 228 9.41 1.46 -20.19
CA ASN A 228 9.48 2.66 -19.41
C ASN A 228 10.86 3.32 -19.49
N ASN A 229 10.90 4.63 -19.84
CA ASN A 229 12.14 5.39 -20.02
C ASN A 229 13.02 5.45 -18.76
N PHE A 230 12.44 5.54 -17.57
CA PHE A 230 13.19 5.51 -16.33
C PHE A 230 13.88 4.15 -16.14
N VAL A 231 13.13 3.06 -16.34
CA VAL A 231 13.67 1.71 -16.20
C VAL A 231 14.81 1.46 -17.18
N LYS A 232 14.64 1.83 -18.46
CA LYS A 232 15.70 1.72 -19.48
C LYS A 232 16.96 2.50 -19.08
N LYS A 233 16.82 3.75 -18.64
CA LYS A 233 17.94 4.56 -18.18
C LYS A 233 18.61 4.03 -16.91
N TYR A 234 17.80 3.56 -15.95
CA TYR A 234 18.29 2.97 -14.72
C TYR A 234 19.11 1.72 -15.03
N SER A 235 18.54 0.79 -15.80
CA SER A 235 19.23 -0.46 -16.18
C SER A 235 20.51 -0.21 -16.99
N SER A 236 20.49 0.77 -17.89
CA SER A 236 21.68 1.18 -18.63
C SER A 236 22.78 1.75 -17.74
N ARG A 237 22.42 2.48 -16.67
CA ARG A 237 23.38 3.12 -15.77
C ARG A 237 23.95 2.19 -14.71
N TYR A 238 23.11 1.30 -14.18
CA TYR A 238 23.45 0.47 -13.02
C TYR A 238 23.58 -1.02 -13.35
N ASN A 239 23.33 -1.40 -14.59
CA ASN A 239 23.33 -2.79 -15.07
C ASN A 239 22.41 -3.71 -14.24
N ASP A 240 21.32 -3.15 -13.72
CA ASP A 240 20.32 -3.84 -12.88
C ASP A 240 18.94 -3.20 -13.07
N TYR A 241 17.87 -3.92 -12.69
CA TYR A 241 16.53 -3.38 -12.67
C TYR A 241 16.31 -2.52 -11.41
N PRO A 242 15.53 -1.41 -11.52
CA PRO A 242 15.23 -0.60 -10.37
C PRO A 242 14.41 -1.39 -9.35
N SER A 243 14.84 -1.35 -8.08
CA SER A 243 14.05 -1.88 -6.99
C SER A 243 12.77 -1.06 -6.78
N LYS A 244 11.77 -1.63 -6.08
CA LYS A 244 10.56 -0.89 -5.68
C LYS A 244 10.86 0.42 -4.94
N TYR A 245 11.96 0.48 -4.20
CA TYR A 245 12.39 1.71 -3.50
C TYR A 245 12.98 2.73 -4.45
N ALA A 246 13.72 2.29 -5.47
CA ALA A 246 14.24 3.19 -6.51
C ALA A 246 13.11 3.81 -7.34
N ILE A 247 12.11 3.01 -7.71
CA ILE A 247 10.92 3.49 -8.42
C ILE A 247 10.14 4.47 -7.55
N ARG A 248 9.91 4.12 -6.27
CA ARG A 248 9.21 5.01 -5.35
C ARG A 248 9.95 6.32 -5.13
N GLY A 249 11.26 6.29 -4.94
CA GLY A 249 12.08 7.49 -4.83
C GLY A 249 11.98 8.39 -6.07
N HIS A 250 12.02 7.78 -7.25
CA HIS A 250 11.84 8.49 -8.51
C HIS A 250 10.45 9.13 -8.61
N ASP A 251 9.39 8.36 -8.41
CA ASP A 251 8.01 8.82 -8.55
C ASP A 251 7.68 9.93 -7.54
N LEU A 252 8.10 9.72 -6.28
CA LEU A 252 7.88 10.69 -5.21
C LEU A 252 8.62 12.00 -5.46
N THR A 253 9.89 11.93 -5.87
CA THR A 253 10.69 13.13 -6.16
C THR A 253 10.08 13.91 -7.32
N LEU A 254 9.63 13.23 -8.37
CA LEU A 254 8.94 13.90 -9.48
C LEU A 254 7.66 14.60 -9.02
N ASP A 255 6.81 13.91 -8.25
CA ASP A 255 5.55 14.47 -7.74
C ASP A 255 5.80 15.73 -6.91
N LEU A 256 6.73 15.65 -5.97
CA LEU A 256 7.03 16.76 -5.07
C LEU A 256 7.65 17.95 -5.79
N LEU A 257 8.56 17.73 -6.74
CA LEU A 257 9.16 18.82 -7.51
C LEU A 257 8.13 19.52 -8.41
N ILE A 258 7.19 18.77 -9.01
CA ILE A 258 6.09 19.36 -9.78
C ILE A 258 5.22 20.22 -8.86
N ARG A 259 4.83 19.72 -7.69
CA ARG A 259 4.00 20.44 -6.72
C ARG A 259 4.69 21.68 -6.17
N LEU A 260 5.98 21.57 -5.86
CA LEU A 260 6.80 22.72 -5.43
C LEU A 260 6.81 23.80 -6.51
N ARG A 261 7.08 23.43 -7.76
CA ARG A 261 7.10 24.36 -8.90
C ARG A 261 5.76 25.03 -9.16
N CYS A 262 4.65 24.31 -8.93
CA CYS A 262 3.30 24.85 -9.08
C CYS A 262 2.83 25.68 -7.86
N GLY A 263 3.65 25.84 -6.83
CA GLY A 263 3.28 26.52 -5.58
C GLY A 263 2.23 25.78 -4.76
N GLU A 264 1.98 24.48 -5.05
CA GLU A 264 0.97 23.68 -4.34
C GLU A 264 1.40 23.37 -2.91
N LEU A 265 2.71 23.27 -2.65
CA LEU A 265 3.24 22.97 -1.32
C LEU A 265 3.08 24.16 -0.36
N ASP A 266 3.04 25.38 -0.89
CA ASP A 266 2.97 26.62 -0.10
C ASP A 266 1.54 27.10 0.13
N SER A 267 0.61 26.75 -0.75
CA SER A 267 -0.70 27.39 -0.86
C SER A 267 -1.86 26.68 -0.14
N ASN A 268 -1.64 25.70 0.71
CA ASN A 268 -2.71 24.83 1.23
C ASN A 268 -3.57 24.12 0.15
N ASN A 269 -3.12 24.11 -1.10
CA ASN A 269 -3.86 23.61 -2.26
C ASN A 269 -3.40 22.22 -2.75
N LEU A 270 -2.66 21.48 -1.93
CA LEU A 270 -2.24 20.09 -2.23
C LEU A 270 -3.39 19.15 -2.58
N ASN A 271 -4.63 19.54 -2.27
CA ASN A 271 -5.82 18.70 -2.43
C ASN A 271 -6.30 18.53 -3.87
N LEU A 272 -5.77 19.29 -4.84
CA LEU A 272 -6.51 19.51 -6.07
C LEU A 272 -6.22 18.49 -7.18
N VAL A 273 -5.06 17.83 -7.17
CA VAL A 273 -4.69 16.96 -8.29
C VAL A 273 -4.19 15.61 -7.82
N GLN A 274 -4.81 14.56 -8.37
CA GLN A 274 -4.27 13.21 -8.30
C GLN A 274 -3.22 13.06 -9.39
N SER A 275 -2.01 12.67 -9.01
CA SER A 275 -0.91 12.35 -9.92
C SER A 275 -0.66 10.85 -9.94
N GLU A 276 -0.23 10.34 -11.08
CA GLU A 276 0.08 8.92 -11.27
C GLU A 276 1.40 8.78 -12.03
N TYR A 277 2.27 7.93 -11.51
CA TYR A 277 3.62 7.70 -12.01
C TYR A 277 3.84 6.23 -12.39
N ILE A 278 5.07 5.74 -12.30
CA ILE A 278 5.40 4.37 -12.73
C ILE A 278 4.66 3.34 -11.87
N GLU A 279 4.80 3.42 -10.56
CA GLU A 279 4.09 2.51 -9.62
C GLU A 279 3.21 3.26 -8.63
N ASN A 280 3.44 4.54 -8.41
CA ASN A 280 2.83 5.27 -7.31
C ASN A 280 1.79 6.28 -7.81
N ARG A 281 0.78 6.49 -6.96
CA ARG A 281 -0.26 7.49 -7.14
C ARG A 281 -0.32 8.36 -5.90
N PHE A 282 -0.39 9.66 -6.09
CA PHE A 282 -0.45 10.61 -4.98
C PHE A 282 -1.66 11.54 -5.14
N ARG A 283 -2.42 11.65 -4.07
CA ARG A 283 -3.46 12.64 -3.87
C ARG A 283 -3.43 13.02 -2.40
N TYR A 284 -2.86 14.15 -2.09
CA TYR A 284 -2.77 14.60 -0.70
C TYR A 284 -4.07 15.28 -0.29
N VAL A 285 -4.58 14.89 0.87
CA VAL A 285 -5.76 15.47 1.49
C VAL A 285 -5.37 15.93 2.89
N LYS A 286 -5.77 17.14 3.23
CA LYS A 286 -5.58 17.67 4.58
C LYS A 286 -6.58 17.00 5.51
N ASP A 287 -6.08 16.35 6.56
CA ASP A 287 -6.94 15.76 7.58
C ASP A 287 -7.49 16.84 8.54
N LYS A 288 -8.33 16.43 9.51
CA LYS A 288 -8.93 17.33 10.51
C LYS A 288 -7.90 18.03 11.41
N ASP A 289 -6.70 17.46 11.53
CA ASP A 289 -5.59 17.98 12.33
C ASP A 289 -4.67 18.88 11.50
N GLY A 290 -4.99 19.09 10.22
CA GLY A 290 -4.25 19.95 9.32
C GLY A 290 -3.06 19.28 8.61
N ILE A 291 -2.89 17.97 8.77
CA ILE A 291 -1.77 17.19 8.24
C ILE A 291 -2.11 16.66 6.85
N TYR A 292 -1.18 16.77 5.91
CA TYR A 292 -1.37 16.22 4.56
C TYR A 292 -1.07 14.73 4.51
N ARG A 293 -2.05 13.94 4.06
CA ARG A 293 -1.92 12.49 3.87
C ARG A 293 -2.27 12.07 2.47
N ASN A 294 -1.49 11.16 1.93
CA ASN A 294 -1.86 10.55 0.65
C ASN A 294 -3.17 9.75 0.81
N ASN A 295 -4.15 10.11 0.01
CA ASN A 295 -5.48 9.50 -0.02
C ASN A 295 -5.72 8.73 -1.33
N SER A 296 -4.66 8.11 -1.86
CA SER A 296 -4.72 7.34 -3.10
C SER A 296 -4.34 5.88 -2.87
N ALA A 297 -5.09 4.99 -3.48
CA ALA A 297 -4.79 3.57 -3.53
C ALA A 297 -5.33 2.98 -4.84
N TYR A 298 -4.74 1.88 -5.26
CA TYR A 298 -5.17 1.06 -6.38
C TYR A 298 -6.00 -0.13 -5.89
N ILE A 299 -6.82 -0.70 -6.76
CA ILE A 299 -7.28 -2.07 -6.62
C ILE A 299 -6.53 -2.92 -7.64
N MET A 300 -5.83 -3.91 -7.13
CA MET A 300 -5.05 -4.87 -7.91
C MET A 300 -5.77 -6.21 -7.97
N LYS A 301 -5.58 -6.93 -9.06
CA LYS A 301 -6.14 -8.25 -9.29
C LYS A 301 -5.06 -9.19 -9.81
N PHE A 302 -5.07 -10.44 -9.32
CA PHE A 302 -4.37 -11.55 -9.96
C PHE A 302 -5.26 -12.17 -11.03
N GLN A 303 -4.78 -12.21 -12.26
CA GLN A 303 -5.49 -12.85 -13.37
C GLN A 303 -4.48 -13.40 -14.37
N ASN A 304 -4.66 -14.65 -14.81
CA ASN A 304 -3.75 -15.33 -15.76
C ASN A 304 -2.27 -15.29 -15.32
N LEU A 305 -2.02 -15.46 -14.02
CA LEU A 305 -0.70 -15.37 -13.37
C LEU A 305 -0.03 -13.98 -13.45
N GLU A 306 -0.78 -12.96 -13.84
CA GLU A 306 -0.33 -11.58 -13.89
C GLU A 306 -1.06 -10.70 -12.88
N LEU A 307 -0.38 -9.66 -12.42
CA LEU A 307 -0.97 -8.61 -11.62
C LEU A 307 -1.46 -7.49 -12.53
N ILE A 308 -2.73 -7.19 -12.47
CA ILE A 308 -3.34 -6.10 -13.22
C ILE A 308 -3.97 -5.08 -12.27
N GLN A 309 -3.91 -3.82 -12.66
CA GLN A 309 -4.65 -2.75 -12.02
C GLN A 309 -6.06 -2.71 -12.61
N ILE A 310 -7.07 -2.63 -11.75
CA ILE A 310 -8.49 -2.56 -12.17
C ILE A 310 -9.19 -1.28 -11.72
N GLU A 311 -8.64 -0.59 -10.70
CA GLU A 311 -9.09 0.76 -10.30
C GLU A 311 -7.94 1.65 -9.77
#